data_6663549af68be7fe993aa6f90220426e
#
_entry.id   6663549af68be7fe993aa6f90220426e
#
_cell.length_a   1.000
_cell.length_b   1.000
_cell.length_c   1.000
_cell.angle_alpha   90.00
_cell.angle_beta   90.00
_cell.angle_gamma   90.00
#
_symmetry.space_group_name_H-M   'P 1'
#
loop_
_entity.id
_entity.type
_entity.pdbx_description
1 polymer ?
#
loop_
_entity_poly.entity_id
_entity_poly.type
_entity_poly.pdbx_seq_one_letter_code
_entity_poly.pdbx_strand_id
1 'polypeptide(L)'
;PLCWFNRQPSSSATGELDKDALNFNGNTYYVGFDANQGAELQGQMVLDYIKKNADTIDRNGDGVIGYVLAIGDIGHNDSIARTRGVRSALGTGVDADGGVDSTPAGTNVDGKAKVVQDATLDVDGKTYTIRELASQEMKNSAGATWDAATAGNAIGTWTASFGDQIDVVVSNNDGMGMSMFNAWAKDNKVP
;
A
#
# COMPACT_ATOMS: atom_id res chain seq x y z
N PRO A 1 -4.42 25.70 25.62
CA PRO A 1 -3.78 24.54 25.02
C PRO A 1 -4.66 23.90 23.94
N LEU A 2 -4.06 23.40 22.90
CA LEU A 2 -4.68 22.63 21.82
C LEU A 2 -4.04 21.24 21.81
N CYS A 3 -4.85 20.18 21.78
CA CYS A 3 -4.35 18.81 21.67
C CYS A 3 -5.00 18.12 20.47
N TRP A 4 -4.20 17.82 19.47
CA TRP A 4 -4.57 16.92 18.41
C TRP A 4 -4.42 15.48 18.90
N PHE A 5 -5.34 14.60 18.56
CA PHE A 5 -5.26 13.19 18.94
C PHE A 5 -5.71 12.28 17.81
N ASN A 6 -5.27 11.03 17.84
CA ASN A 6 -5.57 9.99 16.86
C ASN A 6 -4.98 10.31 15.47
N ARG A 7 -5.54 11.27 14.74
CA ARG A 7 -5.04 11.66 13.42
C ARG A 7 -4.03 12.80 13.54
N GLN A 8 -2.87 12.60 12.97
CA GLN A 8 -1.85 13.63 12.77
C GLN A 8 -2.39 14.73 11.86
N PRO A 9 -2.25 16.02 12.22
CA PRO A 9 -2.51 17.11 11.28
C PRO A 9 -1.60 16.96 10.06
N SER A 10 -2.20 16.87 8.88
CA SER A 10 -1.47 16.58 7.64
C SER A 10 -2.03 17.39 6.49
N SER A 11 -1.19 17.72 5.53
CA SER A 11 -1.59 18.32 4.27
C SER A 11 -2.52 17.36 3.52
N SER A 12 -3.67 17.86 3.08
CA SER A 12 -4.60 17.08 2.26
C SER A 12 -4.06 16.77 0.86
N ALA A 13 -3.06 17.52 0.41
CA ALA A 13 -2.45 17.33 -0.90
C ALA A 13 -1.33 16.27 -0.88
N THR A 14 -0.52 16.25 0.18
CA THR A 14 0.70 15.41 0.23
C THR A 14 0.65 14.32 1.29
N GLY A 15 -0.27 14.39 2.25
CA GLY A 15 -0.29 13.50 3.42
C GLY A 15 0.81 13.79 4.45
N GLU A 16 1.69 14.75 4.17
CA GLU A 16 2.78 15.11 5.07
C GLU A 16 2.29 15.91 6.29
N LEU A 17 3.09 15.87 7.36
CA LEU A 17 2.82 16.57 8.59
C LEU A 17 2.61 18.08 8.37
N ASP A 18 1.47 18.59 8.81
CA ASP A 18 1.19 20.04 8.85
C ASP A 18 1.87 20.66 10.08
N LYS A 19 3.06 21.18 9.87
CA LYS A 19 3.86 21.80 10.92
C LYS A 19 3.23 23.10 11.45
N ASP A 20 2.48 23.82 10.62
CA ASP A 20 1.84 25.07 11.03
C ASP A 20 0.68 24.78 11.97
N ALA A 21 -0.11 23.74 11.69
CA ALA A 21 -1.15 23.27 12.62
C ALA A 21 -0.57 22.82 13.97
N LEU A 22 0.59 22.15 13.99
CA LEU A 22 1.26 21.73 15.21
C LEU A 22 1.94 22.89 15.95
N ASN A 23 2.36 23.91 15.25
CA ASN A 23 3.01 25.11 15.82
C ASN A 23 2.04 26.29 15.98
N PHE A 24 0.73 26.04 15.95
CA PHE A 24 -0.29 27.10 16.08
C PHE A 24 -0.07 28.01 17.29
N ASN A 25 0.37 27.45 18.42
CA ASN A 25 0.86 28.19 19.59
C ASN A 25 1.77 27.30 20.46
N GLY A 26 2.47 27.91 21.43
CA GLY A 26 3.40 27.21 22.32
C GLY A 26 2.77 26.13 23.24
N ASN A 27 1.44 25.98 23.22
CA ASN A 27 0.69 24.96 23.98
C ASN A 27 -0.13 24.07 23.04
N THR A 28 0.41 23.75 21.85
CA THR A 28 -0.17 22.82 20.90
C THR A 28 0.57 21.50 20.99
N TYR A 29 -0.17 20.40 21.07
CA TYR A 29 0.36 19.04 21.25
C TYR A 29 -0.31 18.09 20.27
N TYR A 30 0.39 17.04 19.89
CA TYR A 30 -0.16 15.89 19.19
C TYR A 30 0.14 14.61 19.98
N VAL A 31 -0.87 13.79 20.15
CA VAL A 31 -0.76 12.46 20.75
C VAL A 31 -1.40 11.44 19.80
N GLY A 32 -0.61 10.63 19.15
CA GLY A 32 -1.11 9.65 18.22
C GLY A 32 0.01 8.88 17.52
N PHE A 33 -0.36 8.19 16.44
CA PHE A 33 0.51 7.37 15.62
C PHE A 33 1.24 8.24 14.58
N ASP A 34 2.51 7.97 14.37
CA ASP A 34 3.26 8.52 13.23
C ASP A 34 3.02 7.64 12.00
N ALA A 35 2.18 8.13 11.09
CA ALA A 35 1.79 7.40 9.89
C ALA A 35 2.98 7.10 8.97
N ASN A 36 3.95 8.01 8.88
CA ASN A 36 5.12 7.84 8.02
C ASN A 36 6.06 6.78 8.59
N GLN A 37 6.34 6.82 9.90
CA GLN A 37 7.15 5.79 10.56
C GLN A 37 6.52 4.40 10.40
N GLY A 38 5.21 4.29 10.62
CA GLY A 38 4.51 3.01 10.46
C GLY A 38 4.50 2.52 9.01
N ALA A 39 4.44 3.44 8.05
CA ALA A 39 4.50 3.14 6.63
C ALA A 39 5.87 2.63 6.19
N GLU A 40 6.94 3.27 6.65
CA GLU A 40 8.32 2.83 6.41
C GLU A 40 8.56 1.42 6.96
N LEU A 41 8.13 1.18 8.21
CA LEU A 41 8.23 -0.13 8.83
C LEU A 41 7.44 -1.19 8.07
N GLN A 42 6.22 -0.91 7.66
CA GLN A 42 5.42 -1.84 6.85
C GLN A 42 6.11 -2.16 5.53
N GLY A 43 6.57 -1.14 4.80
CA GLY A 43 7.28 -1.33 3.54
C GLY A 43 8.54 -2.18 3.71
N GLN A 44 9.33 -1.90 4.74
CA GLN A 44 10.53 -2.65 5.05
C GLN A 44 10.24 -4.11 5.42
N MET A 45 9.19 -4.36 6.22
CA MET A 45 8.77 -5.72 6.57
C MET A 45 8.37 -6.54 5.34
N VAL A 46 7.62 -5.94 4.40
CA VAL A 46 7.24 -6.60 3.15
C VAL A 46 8.49 -6.91 2.31
N LEU A 47 9.39 -5.95 2.15
CA LEU A 47 10.63 -6.15 1.40
C LEU A 47 11.52 -7.23 2.02
N ASP A 48 11.69 -7.22 3.34
CA ASP A 48 12.51 -8.21 4.05
C ASP A 48 11.91 -9.62 3.94
N TYR A 49 10.56 -9.71 3.99
CA TYR A 49 9.88 -10.99 3.77
C TYR A 49 10.12 -11.51 2.36
N ILE A 50 9.98 -10.65 1.34
CA ILE A 50 10.25 -10.99 -0.06
C ILE A 50 11.70 -11.46 -0.22
N LYS A 51 12.68 -10.69 0.27
CA LYS A 51 14.11 -11.06 0.20
C LYS A 51 14.42 -12.42 0.82
N LYS A 52 13.79 -12.70 1.95
CA LYS A 52 14.01 -13.96 2.68
C LYS A 52 13.38 -15.17 2.00
N ASN A 53 12.32 -14.97 1.23
CA ASN A 53 11.49 -16.07 0.73
C ASN A 53 11.31 -16.04 -0.79
N ALA A 54 12.11 -15.28 -1.53
CA ALA A 54 11.91 -15.01 -2.96
C ALA A 54 11.67 -16.27 -3.82
N ASP A 55 12.47 -17.31 -3.62
CA ASP A 55 12.35 -18.57 -4.37
C ASP A 55 11.07 -19.36 -4.07
N THR A 56 10.42 -19.10 -2.93
CA THR A 56 9.20 -19.84 -2.52
C THR A 56 7.94 -19.08 -2.78
N ILE A 57 8.01 -17.76 -2.82
CA ILE A 57 6.85 -16.89 -3.09
C ILE A 57 6.65 -16.61 -4.58
N ASP A 58 7.66 -16.71 -5.42
CA ASP A 58 7.53 -16.73 -6.88
C ASP A 58 6.82 -18.04 -7.29
N ARG A 59 5.48 -18.02 -7.25
CA ARG A 59 4.63 -19.22 -7.27
C ARG A 59 4.64 -19.94 -8.61
N ASN A 60 4.74 -19.20 -9.69
CA ASN A 60 4.77 -19.72 -11.05
C ASN A 60 6.19 -19.88 -11.60
N GLY A 61 7.21 -19.38 -10.88
CA GLY A 61 8.61 -19.51 -11.23
C GLY A 61 9.06 -18.65 -12.42
N ASP A 62 8.34 -17.58 -12.71
CA ASP A 62 8.63 -16.71 -13.87
C ASP A 62 9.67 -15.61 -13.57
N GLY A 63 10.15 -15.52 -12.34
CA GLY A 63 11.08 -14.49 -11.89
C GLY A 63 10.44 -13.14 -11.63
N VAL A 64 9.11 -13.07 -11.62
CA VAL A 64 8.34 -11.89 -11.25
C VAL A 64 7.65 -12.14 -9.91
N ILE A 65 7.87 -11.28 -8.94
CA ILE A 65 7.13 -11.29 -7.67
C ILE A 65 6.01 -10.27 -7.80
N GLY A 66 4.83 -10.78 -8.11
CA GLY A 66 3.63 -9.99 -8.31
C GLY A 66 2.90 -9.71 -7.01
N TYR A 67 2.55 -8.46 -6.72
CA TYR A 67 1.74 -8.15 -5.57
C TYR A 67 0.47 -7.36 -5.92
N VAL A 68 -0.53 -7.48 -5.05
CA VAL A 68 -1.76 -6.68 -5.09
C VAL A 68 -1.87 -5.85 -3.83
N LEU A 69 -2.45 -4.64 -3.93
CA LEU A 69 -2.49 -3.67 -2.84
C LEU A 69 -3.91 -3.15 -2.58
N ALA A 70 -4.42 -3.43 -1.37
CA ALA A 70 -5.67 -2.87 -0.88
C ALA A 70 -5.41 -1.50 -0.21
N ILE A 71 -5.86 -0.43 -0.85
CA ILE A 71 -5.74 0.95 -0.38
C ILE A 71 -6.99 1.30 0.44
N GLY A 72 -6.81 1.88 1.62
CA GLY A 72 -7.92 2.20 2.53
C GLY A 72 -8.78 3.34 2.03
N ASP A 73 -8.21 4.54 1.98
CA ASP A 73 -8.87 5.79 1.58
C ASP A 73 -7.82 6.72 0.97
N ILE A 74 -8.00 7.07 -0.29
CA ILE A 74 -7.03 7.89 -1.03
C ILE A 74 -6.87 9.32 -0.47
N GLY A 75 -7.82 9.78 0.32
CA GLY A 75 -7.79 11.08 0.99
C GLY A 75 -7.33 11.03 2.46
N HIS A 76 -6.99 9.84 2.98
CA HIS A 76 -6.61 9.67 4.38
C HIS A 76 -5.08 9.61 4.52
N ASN A 77 -4.49 10.43 5.38
CA ASN A 77 -3.04 10.51 5.57
C ASN A 77 -2.37 9.16 5.87
N ASP A 78 -2.97 8.30 6.70
CA ASP A 78 -2.42 6.97 7.00
C ASP A 78 -2.41 6.07 5.75
N SER A 79 -3.47 6.13 4.95
CA SER A 79 -3.55 5.36 3.70
C SER A 79 -2.53 5.84 2.68
N ILE A 80 -2.39 7.16 2.53
CA ILE A 80 -1.37 7.80 1.68
C ILE A 80 0.02 7.34 2.12
N ALA A 81 0.34 7.46 3.41
CA ALA A 81 1.64 7.08 3.95
C ALA A 81 1.92 5.58 3.73
N ARG A 82 0.99 4.70 4.11
CA ARG A 82 1.17 3.23 4.00
C ARG A 82 1.33 2.77 2.56
N THR A 83 0.54 3.31 1.63
CA THR A 83 0.67 3.00 0.20
C THR A 83 2.03 3.44 -0.32
N ARG A 84 2.45 4.67 0.00
CA ARG A 84 3.78 5.18 -0.37
C ARG A 84 4.91 4.38 0.25
N GLY A 85 4.81 4.03 1.53
CA GLY A 85 5.83 3.25 2.24
C GLY A 85 6.10 1.90 1.58
N VAL A 86 5.05 1.18 1.21
CA VAL A 86 5.17 -0.10 0.49
C VAL A 86 5.80 0.10 -0.89
N ARG A 87 5.26 1.02 -1.70
CA ARG A 87 5.76 1.27 -3.05
C ARG A 87 7.20 1.80 -3.05
N SER A 88 7.54 2.67 -2.09
CA SER A 88 8.91 3.16 -1.92
C SER A 88 9.89 2.04 -1.58
N ALA A 89 9.55 1.21 -0.60
CA ALA A 89 10.39 0.08 -0.20
C ALA A 89 10.59 -0.94 -1.33
N LEU A 90 9.53 -1.20 -2.10
CA LEU A 90 9.57 -2.12 -3.23
C LEU A 90 10.12 -1.51 -4.53
N GLY A 91 10.27 -0.18 -4.59
CA GLY A 91 10.76 0.54 -5.75
C GLY A 91 9.76 0.67 -6.91
N THR A 92 8.47 0.39 -6.66
CA THR A 92 7.45 0.30 -7.72
C THR A 92 6.66 1.57 -7.95
N GLY A 93 6.66 2.53 -7.01
CA GLY A 93 5.84 3.72 -7.10
C GLY A 93 6.61 4.95 -7.58
N VAL A 94 6.20 5.52 -8.72
CA VAL A 94 6.70 6.80 -9.24
C VAL A 94 5.51 7.66 -9.63
N ASP A 95 5.46 8.91 -9.17
CA ASP A 95 4.51 9.90 -9.67
C ASP A 95 5.09 10.73 -10.82
N ALA A 96 4.31 11.68 -11.36
CA ALA A 96 4.73 12.52 -12.48
C ALA A 96 5.94 13.40 -12.16
N ASP A 97 6.21 13.65 -10.87
CA ASP A 97 7.29 14.50 -10.38
C ASP A 97 8.46 13.67 -9.81
N GLY A 98 8.41 12.35 -9.97
CA GLY A 98 9.42 11.41 -9.46
C GLY A 98 9.25 11.03 -8.00
N GLY A 99 8.16 11.45 -7.36
CA GLY A 99 7.77 10.99 -6.02
C GLY A 99 7.10 9.62 -6.04
N VAL A 100 6.59 9.18 -4.89
CA VAL A 100 5.88 7.91 -4.76
C VAL A 100 4.38 8.14 -4.70
N ASP A 101 3.66 7.58 -5.67
CA ASP A 101 2.20 7.71 -5.75
C ASP A 101 1.47 6.93 -4.65
N SER A 102 0.35 7.44 -4.20
CA SER A 102 -0.51 6.86 -3.16
C SER A 102 -1.92 6.50 -3.64
N THR A 103 -2.20 6.72 -4.93
CA THR A 103 -3.49 6.38 -5.54
C THR A 103 -3.46 5.00 -6.19
N PRO A 104 -4.61 4.38 -6.50
CA PRO A 104 -4.66 3.13 -7.26
C PRO A 104 -3.92 3.23 -8.60
N ALA A 105 -3.25 2.16 -8.99
CA ALA A 105 -2.59 2.06 -10.29
C ALA A 105 -3.58 2.33 -11.43
N GLY A 106 -3.17 3.12 -12.41
CA GLY A 106 -4.01 3.52 -13.54
C GLY A 106 -5.05 4.61 -13.22
N THR A 107 -5.11 5.12 -11.99
CA THR A 107 -5.98 6.25 -11.64
C THR A 107 -5.59 7.48 -12.44
N ASN A 108 -6.56 8.10 -13.12
CA ASN A 108 -6.34 9.31 -13.87
C ASN A 108 -6.58 10.52 -12.98
N VAL A 109 -5.53 11.27 -12.69
CA VAL A 109 -5.60 12.51 -11.92
C VAL A 109 -5.06 13.64 -12.79
N ASP A 110 -5.82 14.71 -12.94
CA ASP A 110 -5.46 15.88 -13.78
C ASP A 110 -5.10 15.52 -15.23
N GLY A 111 -5.78 14.51 -15.79
CA GLY A 111 -5.55 14.07 -17.15
C GLY A 111 -4.28 13.23 -17.37
N LYS A 112 -3.59 12.85 -16.30
CA LYS A 112 -2.41 11.98 -16.34
C LYS A 112 -2.69 10.67 -15.62
N ALA A 113 -2.40 9.56 -16.27
CA ALA A 113 -2.42 8.26 -15.62
C ALA A 113 -1.27 8.19 -14.60
N LYS A 114 -1.61 7.79 -13.38
CA LYS A 114 -0.60 7.50 -12.35
C LYS A 114 0.16 6.23 -12.72
N VAL A 115 1.46 6.32 -12.67
CA VAL A 115 2.35 5.25 -13.10
C VAL A 115 2.87 4.49 -11.89
N VAL A 116 2.63 3.18 -11.90
CA VAL A 116 3.34 2.22 -11.08
C VAL A 116 4.26 1.46 -12.02
N GLN A 117 5.55 1.39 -11.70
CA GLN A 117 6.55 0.77 -12.53
C GLN A 117 7.08 -0.54 -11.94
N ASP A 118 7.61 -1.41 -12.78
CA ASP A 118 8.35 -2.58 -12.31
C ASP A 118 9.67 -2.13 -11.65
N ALA A 119 10.07 -2.85 -10.60
CA ALA A 119 11.36 -2.69 -9.94
C ALA A 119 12.18 -3.96 -10.04
N THR A 120 13.49 -3.83 -9.87
CA THR A 120 14.43 -4.95 -9.86
C THR A 120 14.90 -5.23 -8.45
N LEU A 121 14.94 -6.52 -8.06
CA LEU A 121 15.43 -6.98 -6.77
C LEU A 121 16.41 -8.14 -6.94
N ASP A 122 17.63 -7.95 -6.47
CA ASP A 122 18.64 -9.01 -6.45
C ASP A 122 18.66 -9.71 -5.10
N VAL A 123 18.50 -11.04 -5.11
CA VAL A 123 18.53 -11.89 -3.92
C VAL A 123 19.43 -13.10 -4.22
N ASP A 124 20.48 -13.29 -3.46
CA ASP A 124 21.41 -14.44 -3.53
C ASP A 124 21.92 -14.74 -4.95
N GLY A 125 22.16 -13.68 -5.74
CA GLY A 125 22.68 -13.77 -7.10
C GLY A 125 21.63 -14.07 -8.18
N LYS A 126 20.35 -14.10 -7.81
CA LYS A 126 19.21 -14.20 -8.72
C LYS A 126 18.48 -12.87 -8.77
N THR A 127 18.13 -12.40 -9.94
CA THR A 127 17.39 -11.15 -10.16
C THR A 127 15.91 -11.44 -10.33
N TYR A 128 15.08 -10.74 -9.55
CA TYR A 128 13.62 -10.77 -9.66
C TYR A 128 13.09 -9.42 -10.12
N THR A 129 11.95 -9.44 -10.78
CA THR A 129 11.14 -8.25 -11.04
C THR A 129 10.06 -8.15 -9.98
N ILE A 130 9.92 -7.01 -9.31
CA ILE A 130 8.80 -6.71 -8.43
C ILE A 130 7.75 -5.95 -9.23
N ARG A 131 6.51 -6.40 -9.19
CA ARG A 131 5.41 -5.81 -9.97
C ARG A 131 4.15 -5.62 -9.14
N GLU A 132 3.59 -4.41 -9.15
CA GLU A 132 2.23 -4.18 -8.68
C GLU A 132 1.24 -4.59 -9.77
N LEU A 133 0.58 -5.73 -9.58
CA LEU A 133 -0.37 -6.27 -10.54
C LEU A 133 -1.68 -5.49 -10.55
N ALA A 134 -2.15 -5.10 -9.37
CA ALA A 134 -3.34 -4.29 -9.19
C ALA A 134 -3.35 -3.59 -7.83
N SER A 135 -4.04 -2.47 -7.77
CA SER A 135 -4.39 -1.79 -6.52
C SER A 135 -5.76 -1.13 -6.64
N GLN A 136 -6.45 -1.00 -5.53
CA GLN A 136 -7.78 -0.41 -5.50
C GLN A 136 -8.05 0.25 -4.15
N GLU A 137 -8.78 1.39 -4.18
CA GLU A 137 -9.38 1.95 -2.98
C GLU A 137 -10.52 1.04 -2.50
N MET A 138 -10.47 0.63 -1.24
CA MET A 138 -11.49 -0.24 -0.65
C MET A 138 -12.68 0.59 -0.19
N LYS A 139 -13.44 1.07 -1.16
CA LYS A 139 -14.63 1.91 -0.98
C LYS A 139 -15.86 1.18 -1.49
N ASN A 140 -16.86 1.06 -0.64
CA ASN A 140 -18.12 0.41 -1.01
C ASN A 140 -19.08 1.34 -1.76
N SER A 141 -20.18 0.78 -2.25
CA SER A 141 -21.18 1.52 -3.02
C SER A 141 -21.90 2.63 -2.23
N ALA A 142 -21.86 2.58 -0.89
CA ALA A 142 -22.39 3.62 -0.02
C ALA A 142 -21.36 4.74 0.26
N GLY A 143 -20.15 4.62 -0.29
CA GLY A 143 -19.08 5.59 -0.14
C GLY A 143 -18.20 5.41 1.11
N ALA A 144 -18.44 4.39 1.93
CA ALA A 144 -17.58 4.08 3.07
C ALA A 144 -16.26 3.45 2.59
N THR A 145 -15.16 3.95 3.12
CA THR A 145 -13.79 3.52 2.83
C THR A 145 -13.27 2.52 3.88
N TRP A 146 -12.10 1.93 3.67
CA TRP A 146 -11.52 0.88 4.52
C TRP A 146 -12.42 -0.35 4.62
N ASP A 147 -13.21 -0.62 3.58
CA ASP A 147 -14.26 -1.64 3.61
C ASP A 147 -13.69 -3.04 3.37
N ALA A 148 -13.79 -3.88 4.40
CA ALA A 148 -13.26 -5.24 4.38
C ALA A 148 -14.00 -6.15 3.38
N ALA A 149 -15.31 -5.96 3.17
CA ALA A 149 -16.07 -6.75 2.21
C ALA A 149 -15.64 -6.41 0.78
N THR A 150 -15.41 -5.14 0.48
CA THR A 150 -14.85 -4.70 -0.81
C THR A 150 -13.48 -5.32 -1.06
N ALA A 151 -12.62 -5.40 -0.04
CA ALA A 151 -11.30 -6.05 -0.16
C ALA A 151 -11.42 -7.56 -0.45
N GLY A 152 -12.33 -8.25 0.22
CA GLY A 152 -12.61 -9.66 -0.05
C GLY A 152 -13.17 -9.91 -1.47
N ASN A 153 -13.95 -8.99 -2.00
CA ASN A 153 -14.44 -9.07 -3.38
C ASN A 153 -13.32 -8.73 -4.39
N ALA A 154 -12.49 -7.74 -4.07
CA ALA A 154 -11.38 -7.33 -4.94
C ALA A 154 -10.39 -8.47 -5.18
N ILE A 155 -10.02 -9.23 -4.13
CA ILE A 155 -9.11 -10.37 -4.30
C ILE A 155 -9.71 -11.42 -5.25
N GLY A 156 -11.01 -11.67 -5.19
CA GLY A 156 -11.69 -12.57 -6.12
C GLY A 156 -11.61 -12.09 -7.58
N THR A 157 -11.72 -10.79 -7.81
CA THR A 157 -11.57 -10.20 -9.15
C THR A 157 -10.13 -10.28 -9.63
N TRP A 158 -9.18 -9.96 -8.77
CA TRP A 158 -7.76 -10.00 -9.10
C TRP A 158 -7.26 -11.41 -9.38
N THR A 159 -7.74 -12.41 -8.63
CA THR A 159 -7.38 -13.81 -8.89
C THR A 159 -7.94 -14.33 -10.21
N ALA A 160 -9.10 -13.85 -10.63
CA ALA A 160 -9.64 -14.17 -11.96
C ALA A 160 -8.78 -13.58 -13.10
N SER A 161 -8.10 -12.45 -12.84
CA SER A 161 -7.27 -11.76 -13.84
C SER A 161 -5.81 -12.22 -13.85
N PHE A 162 -5.24 -12.50 -12.68
CA PHE A 162 -3.80 -12.73 -12.51
C PHE A 162 -3.44 -14.15 -12.02
N GLY A 163 -4.37 -14.84 -11.36
CA GLY A 163 -4.17 -16.23 -10.96
C GLY A 163 -2.93 -16.45 -10.08
N ASP A 164 -2.03 -17.29 -10.57
CA ASP A 164 -0.77 -17.68 -9.92
C ASP A 164 0.36 -16.63 -10.02
N GLN A 165 0.11 -15.50 -10.71
CA GLN A 165 1.01 -14.36 -10.70
C GLN A 165 0.93 -13.54 -9.41
N ILE A 166 -0.11 -13.76 -8.57
CA ILE A 166 -0.22 -13.07 -7.26
C ILE A 166 0.62 -13.82 -6.24
N ASP A 167 1.73 -13.26 -5.86
CA ASP A 167 2.69 -13.84 -4.91
C ASP A 167 2.61 -13.21 -3.53
N VAL A 168 2.15 -11.95 -3.44
CA VAL A 168 2.03 -11.21 -2.18
C VAL A 168 0.74 -10.39 -2.17
N VAL A 169 0.06 -10.38 -1.01
CA VAL A 169 -1.11 -9.54 -0.77
C VAL A 169 -0.77 -8.48 0.28
N VAL A 170 -0.89 -7.22 -0.09
CA VAL A 170 -0.60 -6.09 0.80
C VAL A 170 -1.88 -5.31 1.09
N SER A 171 -2.03 -4.85 2.32
CA SER A 171 -3.19 -4.07 2.75
C SER A 171 -2.80 -2.92 3.65
N ASN A 172 -3.51 -1.80 3.52
CA ASN A 172 -3.30 -0.65 4.40
C ASN A 172 -3.78 -0.87 5.84
N ASN A 173 -4.66 -1.85 6.10
CA ASN A 173 -5.06 -2.22 7.46
C ASN A 173 -5.34 -3.72 7.59
N ASP A 174 -5.43 -4.16 8.83
CA ASP A 174 -5.68 -5.55 9.22
C ASP A 174 -7.05 -6.07 8.79
N GLY A 175 -8.12 -5.28 8.94
CA GLY A 175 -9.48 -5.70 8.59
C GLY A 175 -9.62 -6.07 7.12
N MET A 176 -9.10 -5.25 6.22
CA MET A 176 -9.08 -5.53 4.78
C MET A 176 -8.14 -6.71 4.46
N GLY A 177 -6.94 -6.73 5.07
CA GLY A 177 -5.98 -7.81 4.90
C GLY A 177 -6.54 -9.17 5.33
N MET A 178 -7.17 -9.24 6.50
CA MET A 178 -7.82 -10.46 6.98
C MET A 178 -8.99 -10.92 6.10
N SER A 179 -9.72 -9.98 5.50
CA SER A 179 -10.78 -10.32 4.55
C SER A 179 -10.21 -10.98 3.29
N MET A 180 -9.16 -10.43 2.69
CA MET A 180 -8.48 -11.02 1.54
C MET A 180 -7.82 -12.35 1.88
N PHE A 181 -7.19 -12.45 3.07
CA PHE A 181 -6.58 -13.69 3.55
C PHE A 181 -7.61 -14.81 3.66
N ASN A 182 -8.74 -14.55 4.30
CA ASN A 182 -9.79 -15.56 4.47
C ASN A 182 -10.52 -15.90 3.17
N ALA A 183 -10.66 -14.92 2.25
CA ALA A 183 -11.33 -15.14 0.97
C ALA A 183 -10.48 -15.97 -0.01
N TRP A 184 -9.17 -15.83 0.03
CA TRP A 184 -8.31 -16.47 -0.97
C TRP A 184 -6.89 -16.80 -0.50
N ALA A 185 -6.16 -15.88 0.11
CA ALA A 185 -4.71 -16.00 0.31
C ALA A 185 -4.36 -17.22 1.20
N LYS A 186 -5.15 -17.48 2.23
CA LYS A 186 -4.96 -18.63 3.13
C LYS A 186 -4.93 -19.97 2.40
N ASP A 187 -5.89 -20.21 1.53
CA ASP A 187 -6.03 -21.49 0.82
C ASP A 187 -5.00 -21.65 -0.27
N ASN A 188 -4.44 -20.54 -0.77
CA ASN A 188 -3.39 -20.49 -1.77
C ASN A 188 -1.99 -20.29 -1.18
N LYS A 189 -1.86 -20.21 0.14
CA LYS A 189 -0.58 -20.02 0.87
C LYS A 189 0.18 -18.76 0.44
N VAL A 190 -0.55 -17.70 0.11
CA VAL A 190 0.02 -16.40 -0.26
C VAL A 190 0.17 -15.54 0.99
N PRO A 191 1.35 -14.95 1.25
CA PRO A 191 1.61 -14.05 2.37
C PRO A 191 0.91 -12.70 2.23
#